data_517699a51c4e30c68e5997750f2e0c8a
#
_entry.id   517699a51c4e30c68e5997750f2e0c8a
#
_cell.length_a   1.000
_cell.length_b   1.000
_cell.length_c   1.000
_cell.angle_alpha   90.00
_cell.angle_beta   90.00
_cell.angle_gamma   90.00
#
_symmetry.space_group_name_H-M   'P 1'
#
loop_
_entity.id
_entity.type
_entity.pdbx_description
1 polymer ?
#
loop_
_entity_poly.entity_id
_entity_poly.type
_entity_poly.pdbx_seq_one_letter_code
_entity_poly.pdbx_strand_id
1 'polypeptide(L)'
;EVGKLFAGIFITIIPALKILQAGADGALSSLVAVVEQPVHYFWITGGLSSFLDNAPTYLTFFNTALGKLHMNEDMLPEILASGFDLSKDPKYQTFVDYLAAISCGAVFMGANTYIGNAPNFMVKAIAESQDIRMPSFFGYMLWSGLILVPLFLIVTVLFF
;
A
#
# COMPACT_ATOMS: atom_id res chain seq x y z
N GLU A 1 -13.43 -19.65 4.69
CA GLU A 1 -13.46 -18.88 3.42
C GLU A 1 -12.32 -17.86 3.36
N VAL A 2 -12.11 -17.02 4.40
CA VAL A 2 -11.06 -15.98 4.43
C VAL A 2 -9.66 -16.56 4.18
N GLY A 3 -9.32 -17.70 4.82
CA GLY A 3 -8.02 -18.36 4.61
C GLY A 3 -7.78 -18.84 3.18
N LYS A 4 -8.82 -19.30 2.48
CA LYS A 4 -8.73 -19.68 1.06
C LYS A 4 -8.49 -18.47 0.17
N LEU A 5 -9.14 -17.34 0.47
CA LEU A 5 -8.96 -16.08 -0.23
C LEU A 5 -7.51 -15.60 -0.11
N PHE A 6 -6.97 -15.55 1.11
CA PHE A 6 -5.57 -15.14 1.33
C PHE A 6 -4.58 -16.08 0.66
N ALA A 7 -4.78 -17.40 0.75
CA ALA A 7 -3.92 -18.36 0.05
C ALA A 7 -3.92 -18.12 -1.47
N GLY A 8 -5.08 -17.87 -2.06
CA GLY A 8 -5.20 -17.52 -3.48
C GLY A 8 -4.46 -16.24 -3.84
N ILE A 9 -4.65 -15.18 -3.06
CA ILE A 9 -4.00 -13.88 -3.26
C ILE A 9 -2.47 -14.05 -3.19
N PHE A 10 -1.93 -14.69 -2.15
CA PHE A 10 -0.49 -14.83 -2.00
C PHE A 10 0.14 -15.69 -3.08
N ILE A 11 -0.52 -16.75 -3.56
CA ILE A 11 -0.03 -17.55 -4.67
C ILE A 11 0.02 -16.75 -5.98
N THR A 12 -1.03 -15.97 -6.26
CA THR A 12 -1.15 -15.21 -7.50
C THR A 12 -0.27 -13.96 -7.53
N ILE A 13 0.09 -13.39 -6.37
CA ILE A 13 0.92 -12.19 -6.30
C ILE A 13 2.41 -12.49 -6.56
N ILE A 14 2.90 -13.73 -6.31
CA ILE A 14 4.32 -14.08 -6.48
C ILE A 14 4.89 -13.70 -7.85
N PRO A 15 4.25 -14.02 -9.00
CA PRO A 15 4.73 -13.59 -10.31
C PRO A 15 4.77 -12.05 -10.44
N ALA A 16 3.77 -11.35 -9.92
CA ALA A 16 3.71 -9.88 -9.99
C ALA A 16 4.85 -9.24 -9.17
N LEU A 17 5.13 -9.77 -7.97
CA LEU A 17 6.26 -9.30 -7.15
C LEU A 17 7.60 -9.50 -7.86
N LYS A 18 7.81 -10.64 -8.53
CA LYS A 18 9.04 -10.90 -9.31
C LYS A 18 9.20 -9.91 -10.46
N ILE A 19 8.12 -9.56 -11.14
CA ILE A 19 8.14 -8.56 -12.23
C ILE A 19 8.50 -7.17 -11.65
N LEU A 20 8.00 -6.82 -10.49
CA LEU A 20 8.28 -5.55 -9.83
C LEU A 20 9.70 -5.48 -9.25
N GLN A 21 10.20 -6.60 -8.70
CA GLN A 21 11.59 -6.70 -8.23
C GLN A 21 12.62 -6.49 -9.35
N ALA A 22 12.25 -6.79 -10.60
CA ALA A 22 13.10 -6.51 -11.76
C ALA A 22 13.27 -4.99 -12.03
N GLY A 23 12.51 -4.12 -11.32
CA GLY A 23 12.71 -2.67 -11.33
C GLY A 23 12.62 -2.08 -12.74
N ALA A 24 13.62 -1.28 -13.09
CA ALA A 24 13.70 -0.60 -14.38
C ALA A 24 13.83 -1.56 -15.58
N ASP A 25 14.31 -2.79 -15.35
CA ASP A 25 14.47 -3.82 -16.39
C ASP A 25 13.23 -4.73 -16.51
N GLY A 26 12.23 -4.54 -15.65
CA GLY A 26 11.00 -5.32 -15.61
C GLY A 26 9.91 -4.82 -16.55
N ALA A 27 8.88 -5.68 -16.75
CA ALA A 27 7.72 -5.35 -17.57
C ALA A 27 6.88 -4.16 -17.02
N LEU A 28 7.06 -3.79 -15.75
CA LEU A 28 6.41 -2.64 -15.11
C LEU A 28 7.36 -1.45 -14.93
N SER A 29 8.42 -1.36 -15.72
CA SER A 29 9.39 -0.26 -15.69
C SER A 29 8.75 1.13 -15.82
N SER A 30 7.68 1.26 -16.59
CA SER A 30 6.92 2.52 -16.71
C SER A 30 6.25 2.94 -15.39
N LEU A 31 5.73 1.98 -14.61
CA LEU A 31 5.16 2.24 -13.28
C LEU A 31 6.28 2.64 -12.30
N VAL A 32 7.39 1.91 -12.31
CA VAL A 32 8.55 2.20 -11.45
C VAL A 32 9.15 3.56 -11.75
N ALA A 33 9.17 3.97 -13.04
CA ALA A 33 9.68 5.27 -13.47
C ALA A 33 8.83 6.45 -12.96
N VAL A 34 7.52 6.29 -12.87
CA VAL A 34 6.60 7.36 -12.43
C VAL A 34 6.69 7.61 -10.91
N VAL A 35 7.07 6.59 -10.13
CA VAL A 35 7.08 6.67 -8.67
C VAL A 35 8.46 7.17 -8.20
N GLU A 36 8.64 8.49 -8.09
CA GLU A 36 9.93 9.10 -7.76
C GLU A 36 10.01 9.72 -6.36
N GLN A 37 8.89 10.13 -5.82
CA GLN A 37 8.81 10.85 -4.56
C GLN A 37 7.90 10.13 -3.57
N PRO A 38 8.05 10.36 -2.25
CA PRO A 38 7.16 9.78 -1.24
C PRO A 38 5.69 10.04 -1.51
N VAL A 39 5.34 11.23 -1.99
CA VAL A 39 3.95 11.56 -2.35
C VAL A 39 3.39 10.66 -3.46
N HIS A 40 4.20 10.26 -4.44
CA HIS A 40 3.77 9.33 -5.48
C HIS A 40 3.50 7.95 -4.88
N TYR A 41 4.38 7.47 -4.00
CA TYR A 41 4.16 6.21 -3.28
C TYR A 41 2.87 6.24 -2.46
N PHE A 42 2.61 7.32 -1.73
CA PHE A 42 1.39 7.48 -0.93
C PHE A 42 0.12 7.34 -1.79
N TRP A 43 0.02 8.13 -2.87
CA TRP A 43 -1.20 8.17 -3.68
C TRP A 43 -1.39 6.93 -4.56
N ILE A 44 -0.33 6.41 -5.17
CA ILE A 44 -0.43 5.24 -6.04
C ILE A 44 -0.69 3.98 -5.23
N THR A 45 0.05 3.79 -4.14
CA THR A 45 -0.19 2.67 -3.20
C THR A 45 -1.60 2.74 -2.62
N GLY A 46 -2.00 3.92 -2.16
CA GLY A 46 -3.33 4.11 -1.58
C GLY A 46 -4.45 3.92 -2.59
N GLY A 47 -4.29 4.44 -3.81
CA GLY A 47 -5.25 4.23 -4.89
C GLY A 47 -5.47 2.75 -5.19
N LEU A 48 -4.38 1.97 -5.29
CA LEU A 48 -4.47 0.52 -5.45
C LEU A 48 -5.07 -0.17 -4.23
N SER A 49 -4.65 0.21 -3.02
CA SER A 49 -5.16 -0.37 -1.77
C SER A 49 -6.65 -0.11 -1.55
N SER A 50 -7.21 0.91 -2.19
CA SER A 50 -8.66 1.15 -2.17
C SER A 50 -9.47 -0.01 -2.80
N PHE A 51 -8.84 -0.80 -3.68
CA PHE A 51 -9.48 -1.91 -4.41
C PHE A 51 -8.84 -3.27 -4.15
N LEU A 52 -7.59 -3.27 -3.67
CA LEU A 52 -6.85 -4.47 -3.31
C LEU A 52 -6.60 -4.47 -1.82
N ASP A 53 -6.40 -5.64 -1.22
CA ASP A 53 -6.04 -5.74 0.20
C ASP A 53 -4.71 -5.02 0.49
N ASN A 54 -4.59 -4.47 1.69
CA ASN A 54 -3.43 -3.68 2.12
C ASN A 54 -2.11 -4.45 2.02
N ALA A 55 -2.09 -5.73 2.44
CA ALA A 55 -0.87 -6.52 2.52
C ALA A 55 -0.23 -6.77 1.14
N PRO A 56 -0.94 -7.29 0.11
CA PRO A 56 -0.37 -7.45 -1.21
C PRO A 56 0.03 -6.11 -1.85
N THR A 57 -0.75 -5.06 -1.62
CA THR A 57 -0.42 -3.72 -2.14
C THR A 57 0.86 -3.19 -1.51
N TYR A 58 1.00 -3.30 -0.19
CA TYR A 58 2.22 -2.93 0.53
C TYR A 58 3.44 -3.65 -0.01
N LEU A 59 3.39 -4.99 -0.11
CA LEU A 59 4.51 -5.80 -0.60
C LEU A 59 4.92 -5.43 -2.03
N THR A 60 3.96 -5.11 -2.87
CA THR A 60 4.20 -4.66 -4.25
C THR A 60 5.06 -3.40 -4.29
N PHE A 61 4.66 -2.35 -3.56
CA PHE A 61 5.39 -1.08 -3.56
C PHE A 61 6.67 -1.11 -2.71
N PHE A 62 6.71 -1.91 -1.66
CA PHE A 62 7.93 -2.21 -0.92
C PHE A 62 9.03 -2.75 -1.85
N ASN A 63 8.70 -3.78 -2.65
CA ASN A 63 9.65 -4.33 -3.62
C ASN A 63 10.01 -3.33 -4.72
N THR A 64 9.07 -2.48 -5.13
CA THR A 64 9.35 -1.38 -6.07
C THR A 64 10.35 -0.39 -5.49
N ALA A 65 10.21 -0.03 -4.21
CA ALA A 65 11.15 0.87 -3.52
C ALA A 65 12.55 0.25 -3.39
N LEU A 66 12.65 -1.04 -3.03
CA LEU A 66 13.91 -1.77 -2.99
C LEU A 66 14.59 -1.77 -4.36
N GLY A 67 13.87 -2.14 -5.42
CA GLY A 67 14.39 -2.17 -6.78
C GLY A 67 14.88 -0.79 -7.26
N LYS A 68 14.15 0.27 -6.94
CA LYS A 68 14.52 1.64 -7.31
C LYS A 68 15.81 2.12 -6.63
N LEU A 69 16.00 1.76 -5.38
CA LEU A 69 17.20 2.14 -4.60
C LEU A 69 18.36 1.16 -4.77
N HIS A 70 18.20 0.14 -5.60
CA HIS A 70 19.16 -0.97 -5.77
C HIS A 70 19.52 -1.61 -4.42
N MET A 71 18.53 -1.80 -3.56
CA MET A 71 18.65 -2.44 -2.25
C MET A 71 18.13 -3.88 -2.32
N ASN A 72 18.76 -4.76 -1.55
CA ASN A 72 18.33 -6.14 -1.38
C ASN A 72 17.66 -6.33 -0.02
N GLU A 73 16.77 -7.30 0.08
CA GLU A 73 16.11 -7.66 1.35
C GLU A 73 17.12 -8.04 2.45
N ASP A 74 18.27 -8.60 2.06
CA ASP A 74 19.35 -8.97 2.98
C ASP A 74 19.96 -7.78 3.73
N MET A 75 19.80 -6.55 3.24
CA MET A 75 20.27 -5.33 3.88
C MET A 75 19.32 -4.85 5.00
N LEU A 76 18.08 -5.30 4.99
CA LEU A 76 17.05 -4.84 5.94
C LEU A 76 17.36 -5.17 7.40
N PRO A 77 17.87 -6.37 7.76
CA PRO A 77 18.24 -6.68 9.14
C PRO A 77 19.31 -5.73 9.69
N GLU A 78 20.27 -5.31 8.86
CA GLU A 78 21.31 -4.35 9.27
C GLU A 78 20.72 -2.95 9.47
N ILE A 79 19.85 -2.50 8.58
CA ILE A 79 19.16 -1.20 8.68
C ILE A 79 18.31 -1.16 9.95
N LEU A 80 17.56 -2.24 10.22
CA LEU A 80 16.73 -2.37 11.42
C LEU A 80 17.56 -2.46 12.70
N ALA A 81 18.64 -3.24 12.69
CA ALA A 81 19.53 -3.40 13.83
C ALA A 81 20.30 -2.11 14.18
N SER A 82 20.60 -1.29 13.19
CA SER A 82 21.24 0.02 13.41
C SER A 82 20.28 1.08 14.00
N GLY A 83 19.02 0.72 14.26
CA GLY A 83 18.00 1.67 14.72
C GLY A 83 17.71 2.78 13.72
N PHE A 84 17.81 2.46 12.42
CA PHE A 84 17.74 3.43 11.33
C PHE A 84 18.82 4.54 11.48
N ASP A 85 20.06 4.14 11.68
CA ASP A 85 21.18 5.09 11.63
C ASP A 85 21.32 5.66 10.22
N LEU A 86 20.53 6.69 9.97
CA LEU A 86 20.38 7.36 8.69
C LEU A 86 21.63 8.14 8.28
N SER A 87 22.61 8.24 9.18
CA SER A 87 23.88 8.91 8.91
C SER A 87 24.82 8.09 8.02
N LYS A 88 24.59 6.78 7.92
CA LYS A 88 25.48 5.87 7.19
C LYS A 88 25.36 5.98 5.67
N ASP A 89 24.13 6.09 5.14
CA ASP A 89 23.87 6.22 3.71
C ASP A 89 22.57 7.03 3.48
N PRO A 90 22.59 8.09 2.67
CA PRO A 90 21.38 8.85 2.31
C PRO A 90 20.25 8.01 1.73
N LYS A 91 20.57 6.87 1.11
CA LYS A 91 19.56 5.94 0.59
C LYS A 91 18.64 5.38 1.69
N TYR A 92 19.17 5.20 2.91
CA TYR A 92 18.37 4.68 4.03
C TYR A 92 17.28 5.67 4.44
N GLN A 93 17.59 6.97 4.47
CA GLN A 93 16.57 7.99 4.71
C GLN A 93 15.49 7.95 3.64
N THR A 94 15.89 7.96 2.36
CA THR A 94 14.95 7.90 1.23
C THR A 94 14.08 6.64 1.30
N PHE A 95 14.66 5.50 1.67
CA PHE A 95 13.93 4.26 1.82
C PHE A 95 12.89 4.33 2.95
N VAL A 96 13.26 4.90 4.10
CA VAL A 96 12.34 5.11 5.24
C VAL A 96 11.18 6.02 4.84
N ASP A 97 11.45 7.10 4.11
CA ASP A 97 10.42 8.03 3.63
C ASP A 97 9.45 7.32 2.66
N TYR A 98 9.98 6.47 1.77
CA TYR A 98 9.15 5.64 0.88
C TYR A 98 8.31 4.64 1.67
N LEU A 99 8.90 3.96 2.67
CA LEU A 99 8.16 3.01 3.51
C LEU A 99 7.05 3.67 4.30
N ALA A 100 7.30 4.86 4.84
CA ALA A 100 6.28 5.63 5.54
C ALA A 100 5.12 5.98 4.60
N ALA A 101 5.43 6.46 3.40
CA ALA A 101 4.43 6.80 2.38
C ALA A 101 3.62 5.57 1.93
N ILE A 102 4.30 4.44 1.64
CA ILE A 102 3.67 3.18 1.26
C ILE A 102 2.75 2.67 2.38
N SER A 103 3.23 2.68 3.62
CA SER A 103 2.47 2.22 4.79
C SER A 103 1.22 3.06 5.00
N CYS A 104 1.37 4.39 5.00
CA CYS A 104 0.25 5.31 5.15
C CYS A 104 -0.75 5.18 3.99
N GLY A 105 -0.27 5.12 2.75
CA GLY A 105 -1.12 4.95 1.58
C GLY A 105 -1.91 3.64 1.63
N ALA A 106 -1.21 2.52 1.87
CA ALA A 106 -1.83 1.20 1.93
C ALA A 106 -2.91 1.12 3.02
N VAL A 107 -2.61 1.61 4.22
CA VAL A 107 -3.51 1.47 5.37
C VAL A 107 -4.65 2.47 5.31
N PHE A 108 -4.37 3.75 5.05
CA PHE A 108 -5.39 4.80 5.11
C PHE A 108 -6.41 4.68 3.98
N MET A 109 -5.94 4.49 2.75
CA MET A 109 -6.82 4.43 1.59
C MET A 109 -7.51 3.07 1.41
N GLY A 110 -7.04 2.02 2.09
CA GLY A 110 -7.79 0.77 2.22
C GLY A 110 -9.18 0.94 2.83
N ALA A 111 -9.41 2.04 3.56
CA ALA A 111 -10.72 2.40 4.10
C ALA A 111 -11.69 2.99 3.05
N ASN A 112 -11.24 3.32 1.84
CA ASN A 112 -12.08 3.99 0.84
C ASN A 112 -13.21 3.11 0.30
N THR A 113 -13.05 1.78 0.33
CA THR A 113 -14.06 0.85 -0.19
C THR A 113 -14.29 -0.31 0.76
N TYR A 114 -15.36 -1.07 0.54
CA TYR A 114 -15.61 -2.30 1.30
C TYR A 114 -14.59 -3.41 1.01
N ILE A 115 -13.98 -3.41 -0.17
CA ILE A 115 -13.04 -4.45 -0.63
C ILE A 115 -11.58 -4.06 -0.45
N GLY A 116 -11.27 -2.80 -0.16
CA GLY A 116 -9.90 -2.33 0.06
C GLY A 116 -9.26 -2.91 1.32
N ASN A 117 -10.06 -3.50 2.21
CA ASN A 117 -9.57 -4.15 3.41
C ASN A 117 -10.56 -5.22 3.86
N ALA A 118 -10.10 -6.44 4.16
CA ALA A 118 -10.94 -7.55 4.61
C ALA A 118 -11.82 -7.20 5.83
N PRO A 119 -11.34 -6.51 6.87
CA PRO A 119 -12.18 -6.04 7.98
C PRO A 119 -13.37 -5.17 7.57
N ASN A 120 -13.24 -4.30 6.57
CA ASN A 120 -14.35 -3.44 6.12
C ASN A 120 -15.52 -4.26 5.61
N PHE A 121 -15.23 -5.28 4.79
CA PHE A 121 -16.24 -6.18 4.29
C PHE A 121 -16.89 -7.01 5.40
N MET A 122 -16.09 -7.47 6.37
CA MET A 122 -16.62 -8.21 7.52
C MET A 122 -17.55 -7.36 8.37
N VAL A 123 -17.19 -6.12 8.68
CA VAL A 123 -18.02 -5.20 9.46
C VAL A 123 -19.34 -4.93 8.73
N LYS A 124 -19.30 -4.72 7.41
CA LYS A 124 -20.50 -4.59 6.58
C LYS A 124 -21.40 -5.83 6.71
N ALA A 125 -20.83 -7.03 6.53
CA ALA A 125 -21.58 -8.28 6.60
C ALA A 125 -22.20 -8.50 7.99
N ILE A 126 -21.47 -8.18 9.07
CA ILE A 126 -21.98 -8.26 10.44
C ILE A 126 -23.14 -7.28 10.66
N ALA A 127 -23.00 -6.02 10.23
CA ALA A 127 -24.06 -5.02 10.36
C ALA A 127 -25.33 -5.46 9.63
N GLU A 128 -25.20 -5.93 8.39
CA GLU A 128 -26.35 -6.44 7.60
C GLU A 128 -26.99 -7.69 8.22
N SER A 129 -26.21 -8.55 8.89
CA SER A 129 -26.75 -9.70 9.62
C SER A 129 -27.54 -9.31 10.88
N GLN A 130 -27.41 -8.08 11.33
CA GLN A 130 -28.18 -7.50 12.43
C GLN A 130 -29.28 -6.53 11.95
N ASP A 131 -29.72 -6.68 10.69
CA ASP A 131 -30.74 -5.84 10.06
C ASP A 131 -30.39 -4.35 9.97
N ILE A 132 -29.11 -3.99 10.13
CA ILE A 132 -28.62 -2.63 9.94
C ILE A 132 -28.35 -2.39 8.47
N ARG A 133 -29.09 -1.44 7.87
CA ARG A 133 -28.89 -1.08 6.46
C ARG A 133 -27.55 -0.36 6.26
N MET A 134 -26.69 -0.99 5.47
CA MET A 134 -25.42 -0.41 5.07
C MET A 134 -25.54 0.25 3.68
N PRO A 135 -24.76 1.31 3.40
CA PRO A 135 -24.73 1.92 2.07
C PRO A 135 -24.34 0.89 1.00
N SER A 136 -24.81 1.11 -0.23
CA SER A 136 -24.34 0.34 -1.39
C SER A 136 -22.82 0.56 -1.58
N PHE A 137 -22.16 -0.27 -2.39
CA PHE A 137 -20.72 -0.15 -2.67
C PHE A 137 -20.34 1.27 -3.12
N PHE A 138 -21.01 1.80 -4.12
CA PHE A 138 -20.76 3.16 -4.61
C PHE A 138 -21.21 4.25 -3.64
N GLY A 139 -22.30 4.01 -2.88
CA GLY A 139 -22.74 4.92 -1.82
C GLY A 139 -21.70 5.05 -0.70
N TYR A 140 -21.07 3.96 -0.31
CA TYR A 140 -19.97 3.98 0.64
C TYR A 140 -18.75 4.74 0.09
N MET A 141 -18.35 4.47 -1.16
CA MET A 141 -17.25 5.19 -1.83
C MET A 141 -17.49 6.70 -1.92
N LEU A 142 -18.73 7.13 -2.14
CA LEU A 142 -19.07 8.54 -2.16
C LEU A 142 -18.82 9.18 -0.80
N TRP A 143 -19.31 8.56 0.28
CA TRP A 143 -19.11 9.06 1.64
C TRP A 143 -17.63 9.04 2.05
N SER A 144 -16.94 7.93 1.83
CA SER A 144 -15.51 7.82 2.13
C SER A 144 -14.69 8.82 1.32
N GLY A 145 -14.99 8.99 0.04
CA GLY A 145 -14.32 9.96 -0.81
C GLY A 145 -14.49 11.40 -0.32
N LEU A 146 -15.71 11.79 0.05
CA LEU A 146 -15.99 13.15 0.55
C LEU A 146 -15.29 13.45 1.88
N ILE A 147 -15.08 12.46 2.72
CA ILE A 147 -14.48 12.64 4.05
C ILE A 147 -12.99 12.37 4.04
N LEU A 148 -12.57 11.23 3.45
CA LEU A 148 -11.19 10.75 3.55
C LEU A 148 -10.24 11.44 2.55
N VAL A 149 -10.68 11.74 1.33
CA VAL A 149 -9.80 12.40 0.35
C VAL A 149 -9.30 13.77 0.82
N PRO A 150 -10.15 14.66 1.40
CA PRO A 150 -9.65 15.89 2.01
C PRO A 150 -8.63 15.65 3.14
N LEU A 151 -8.83 14.62 3.96
CA LEU A 151 -7.87 14.25 5.01
C LEU A 151 -6.54 13.76 4.40
N PHE A 152 -6.59 12.97 3.33
CA PHE A 152 -5.39 12.51 2.64
C PHE A 152 -4.62 13.67 1.99
N LEU A 153 -5.31 14.68 1.47
CA LEU A 153 -4.66 15.90 0.99
C LEU A 153 -3.95 16.65 2.12
N ILE A 154 -4.57 16.75 3.30
CA ILE A 154 -3.94 17.35 4.48
C ILE A 154 -2.70 16.53 4.88
N VAL A 155 -2.80 15.21 4.95
CA VAL A 155 -1.66 14.33 5.24
C VAL A 155 -0.54 14.52 4.23
N THR A 156 -0.88 14.62 2.93
CA THR A 156 0.11 14.87 1.87
C THR A 156 0.88 16.16 2.10
N VAL A 157 0.20 17.25 2.43
CA VAL A 157 0.84 18.57 2.64
C VAL A 157 1.68 18.60 3.92
N LEU A 158 1.29 17.84 4.95
CA LEU A 158 1.97 17.88 6.24
C LEU A 158 3.18 16.93 6.33
N PHE A 159 3.18 15.82 5.58
CA PHE A 159 4.15 14.75 5.77
C PHE A 159 4.93 14.36 4.51
N PHE A 160 4.42 14.68 3.35
CA PHE A 160 5.02 14.30 2.06
C PHE A 160 5.15 15.50 1.11
#